data_d6ef9c992f1ba464c4f34136602308af
#
_entry.id   d6ef9c992f1ba464c4f34136602308af
#
_cell.length_a   1.000
_cell.length_b   1.000
_cell.length_c   1.000
_cell.angle_alpha   90.00
_cell.angle_beta   90.00
_cell.angle_gamma   90.00
#
_symmetry.space_group_name_H-M   'P 1'
#
loop_
_entity.id
_entity.type
_entity.pdbx_description
1 polymer ?
#
loop_
_entity_poly.entity_id
_entity_poly.type
_entity_poly.pdbx_seq_one_letter_code
_entity_poly.pdbx_strand_id
1 'polypeptide(L)'
;MKSLQNKAIIITGAAMGLGLAAAKELAANGAQLSLVDYNEKSLADASKEISDQFPGVKIITVVADVSNEAAVKNYVDETVKAFGRIDGLYNNAGIEGKQAGMTDYDVNIFKKVIDINLMGVYYAMRYVIPVMQQQKYGRIVNVASVGGIRGVLNQIPYVASKHAVSGMTKNAALEYGRDGITTNAIAPGAILTPMVAEAFRQVNPQDPKAAETEYAQANPTKRLGLSEEVAKVVAFLLSEDCSYVNGQTIAIDGGQSNSYGNV
;
A
#
# COMPACT_ATOMS: atom_id res chain seq x y z
N MET A 1 -23.62 5.63 9.38
CA MET A 1 -22.52 6.42 10.00
C MET A 1 -21.27 6.20 9.16
N LYS A 2 -20.39 7.20 9.07
CA LYS A 2 -19.09 7.03 8.38
C LYS A 2 -18.17 6.19 9.28
N SER A 3 -17.68 5.07 8.78
CA SER A 3 -16.94 4.05 9.59
C SER A 3 -15.57 4.53 10.11
N LEU A 4 -15.03 5.62 9.52
CA LEU A 4 -13.71 6.18 9.86
C LEU A 4 -13.81 7.62 10.37
N GLN A 5 -14.97 8.03 10.88
CA GLN A 5 -15.20 9.42 11.31
C GLN A 5 -14.13 9.89 12.30
N ASN A 6 -13.42 10.97 11.95
CA ASN A 6 -12.34 11.58 12.71
C ASN A 6 -11.10 10.69 13.00
N LYS A 7 -10.97 9.54 12.37
CA LYS A 7 -9.76 8.71 12.45
C LYS A 7 -8.62 9.38 11.70
N ALA A 8 -7.45 9.49 12.31
CA ALA A 8 -6.24 10.02 11.70
C ALA A 8 -5.47 8.88 11.01
N ILE A 9 -5.32 8.97 9.68
CA ILE A 9 -4.74 7.90 8.88
C ILE A 9 -3.58 8.43 8.05
N ILE A 10 -2.43 7.76 8.16
CA ILE A 10 -1.25 7.98 7.30
C ILE A 10 -1.37 7.10 6.06
N ILE A 11 -1.10 7.67 4.90
CA ILE A 11 -1.08 6.98 3.61
C ILE A 11 0.24 7.29 2.93
N THR A 12 1.10 6.28 2.72
CA THR A 12 2.33 6.43 1.95
C THR A 12 2.12 6.11 0.48
N GLY A 13 2.83 6.79 -0.43
CA GLY A 13 2.58 6.69 -1.87
C GLY A 13 1.20 7.22 -2.24
N ALA A 14 0.78 8.33 -1.62
CA ALA A 14 -0.58 8.85 -1.67
C ALA A 14 -0.91 9.65 -2.95
N ALA A 15 0.11 9.98 -3.75
CA ALA A 15 -0.05 10.90 -4.88
C ALA A 15 -0.77 10.27 -6.10
N MET A 16 -0.84 8.95 -6.21
CA MET A 16 -1.43 8.26 -7.36
C MET A 16 -1.85 6.81 -7.06
N GLY A 17 -2.48 6.17 -8.03
CA GLY A 17 -2.79 4.73 -8.02
C GLY A 17 -3.57 4.30 -6.77
N LEU A 18 -3.13 3.20 -6.15
CA LEU A 18 -3.81 2.64 -4.97
C LEU A 18 -3.84 3.61 -3.78
N GLY A 19 -2.75 4.39 -3.58
CA GLY A 19 -2.67 5.37 -2.50
C GLY A 19 -3.72 6.47 -2.63
N LEU A 20 -3.84 7.07 -3.83
CA LEU A 20 -4.83 8.11 -4.10
C LEU A 20 -6.27 7.57 -4.01
N ALA A 21 -6.53 6.38 -4.57
CA ALA A 21 -7.85 5.77 -4.49
C ALA A 21 -8.25 5.47 -3.04
N ALA A 22 -7.31 4.94 -2.23
CA ALA A 22 -7.53 4.73 -0.81
C ALA A 22 -7.76 6.05 -0.07
N ALA A 23 -6.99 7.10 -0.35
CA ALA A 23 -7.16 8.41 0.27
C ALA A 23 -8.56 8.98 0.03
N LYS A 24 -9.09 8.86 -1.20
CA LYS A 24 -10.46 9.27 -1.53
C LYS A 24 -11.51 8.45 -0.79
N GLU A 25 -11.37 7.14 -0.76
CA GLU A 25 -12.29 6.24 -0.05
C GLU A 25 -12.30 6.54 1.47
N LEU A 26 -11.12 6.75 2.07
CA LEU A 26 -10.98 7.07 3.49
C LEU A 26 -11.57 8.46 3.81
N ALA A 27 -11.37 9.47 2.94
CA ALA A 27 -12.00 10.78 3.06
C ALA A 27 -13.52 10.70 3.00
N ALA A 28 -14.06 9.93 2.06
CA ALA A 28 -15.51 9.68 1.94
C ALA A 28 -16.09 9.07 3.22
N ASN A 29 -15.30 8.23 3.92
CA ASN A 29 -15.64 7.60 5.20
C ASN A 29 -15.35 8.48 6.43
N GLY A 30 -14.91 9.73 6.24
CA GLY A 30 -14.77 10.74 7.31
C GLY A 30 -13.42 10.76 8.01
N ALA A 31 -12.40 10.09 7.45
CA ALA A 31 -11.05 10.13 7.99
C ALA A 31 -10.37 11.50 7.83
N GLN A 32 -9.42 11.80 8.70
CA GLN A 32 -8.42 12.85 8.56
C GLN A 32 -7.17 12.21 7.96
N LEU A 33 -6.53 12.86 7.00
CA LEU A 33 -5.50 12.23 6.16
C LEU A 33 -4.13 12.90 6.32
N SER A 34 -3.11 12.09 6.54
CA SER A 34 -1.71 12.46 6.37
C SER A 34 -1.22 11.79 5.07
N LEU A 35 -1.15 12.57 4.00
CA LEU A 35 -0.72 12.12 2.68
C LEU A 35 0.79 12.25 2.56
N VAL A 36 1.46 11.15 2.28
CA VAL A 36 2.92 11.09 2.17
C VAL A 36 3.32 10.59 0.79
N ASP A 37 4.18 11.33 0.10
CA ASP A 37 4.76 10.92 -1.18
C ASP A 37 6.12 11.61 -1.38
N TYR A 38 6.97 11.05 -2.23
CA TYR A 38 8.25 11.69 -2.59
C TYR A 38 8.08 12.78 -3.65
N ASN A 39 6.99 12.76 -4.43
CA ASN A 39 6.71 13.70 -5.50
C ASN A 39 5.81 14.84 -4.99
N GLU A 40 6.43 15.96 -4.66
CA GLU A 40 5.76 17.13 -4.10
C GLU A 40 4.60 17.63 -4.96
N LYS A 41 4.82 17.75 -6.28
CA LYS A 41 3.79 18.28 -7.20
C LYS A 41 2.58 17.36 -7.24
N SER A 42 2.79 16.07 -7.50
CA SER A 42 1.69 15.10 -7.57
C SER A 42 0.97 14.96 -6.25
N LEU A 43 1.68 15.11 -5.12
CA LEU A 43 1.08 15.09 -3.78
C LEU A 43 0.17 16.30 -3.54
N ALA A 44 0.61 17.49 -3.98
CA ALA A 44 -0.20 18.71 -3.90
C ALA A 44 -1.47 18.61 -4.77
N ASP A 45 -1.33 18.09 -6.00
CA ASP A 45 -2.45 17.86 -6.91
C ASP A 45 -3.48 16.87 -6.31
N ALA A 46 -3.00 15.77 -5.74
CA ALA A 46 -3.84 14.76 -5.07
C ALA A 46 -4.58 15.34 -3.85
N SER A 47 -3.88 16.12 -3.01
CA SER A 47 -4.48 16.79 -1.86
C SER A 47 -5.58 17.75 -2.28
N LYS A 48 -5.34 18.53 -3.33
CA LYS A 48 -6.34 19.44 -3.88
C LYS A 48 -7.56 18.69 -4.40
N GLU A 49 -7.36 17.64 -5.20
CA GLU A 49 -8.43 16.83 -5.76
C GLU A 49 -9.33 16.24 -4.65
N ILE A 50 -8.72 15.71 -3.56
CA ILE A 50 -9.46 15.15 -2.44
C ILE A 50 -10.22 16.25 -1.69
N SER A 51 -9.62 17.42 -1.47
CA SER A 51 -10.26 18.54 -0.78
C SER A 51 -11.45 19.09 -1.56
N ASP A 52 -11.33 19.18 -2.89
CA ASP A 52 -12.41 19.63 -3.78
C ASP A 52 -13.58 18.62 -3.79
N GLN A 53 -13.28 17.32 -3.75
CA GLN A 53 -14.29 16.25 -3.76
C GLN A 53 -14.97 16.04 -2.40
N PHE A 54 -14.23 16.26 -1.30
CA PHE A 54 -14.71 16.04 0.07
C PHE A 54 -14.52 17.28 0.93
N PRO A 55 -15.38 18.32 0.78
CA PRO A 55 -15.27 19.54 1.55
C PRO A 55 -15.29 19.28 3.07
N GLY A 56 -14.33 19.87 3.78
CA GLY A 56 -14.20 19.74 5.24
C GLY A 56 -13.33 18.56 5.70
N VAL A 57 -12.79 17.73 4.78
CA VAL A 57 -11.75 16.76 5.15
C VAL A 57 -10.49 17.50 5.63
N LYS A 58 -9.92 17.03 6.75
CA LYS A 58 -8.64 17.57 7.22
C LYS A 58 -7.51 16.77 6.57
N ILE A 59 -6.62 17.47 5.87
CA ILE A 59 -5.47 16.87 5.16
C ILE A 59 -4.21 17.62 5.56
N ILE A 60 -3.15 16.88 5.84
CA ILE A 60 -1.78 17.36 5.77
C ILE A 60 -1.02 16.60 4.68
N THR A 61 -0.05 17.25 4.07
CA THR A 61 0.86 16.64 3.09
C THR A 61 2.28 16.71 3.62
N VAL A 62 3.02 15.60 3.51
CA VAL A 62 4.44 15.53 3.89
C VAL A 62 5.22 14.91 2.76
N VAL A 63 6.16 15.67 2.20
CA VAL A 63 7.08 15.16 1.16
C VAL A 63 8.13 14.31 1.84
N ALA A 64 8.19 13.01 1.50
CA ALA A 64 9.15 12.09 2.10
C ALA A 64 9.49 10.92 1.18
N ASP A 65 10.77 10.54 1.16
CA ASP A 65 11.22 9.26 0.66
C ASP A 65 11.15 8.24 1.80
N VAL A 66 10.32 7.21 1.64
CA VAL A 66 10.11 6.17 2.66
C VAL A 66 11.33 5.31 2.92
N SER A 67 12.32 5.29 2.03
CA SER A 67 13.61 4.62 2.23
C SER A 67 14.53 5.37 3.20
N ASN A 68 14.23 6.63 3.51
CA ASN A 68 14.97 7.45 4.46
C ASN A 68 14.29 7.41 5.85
N GLU A 69 14.93 6.76 6.82
CA GLU A 69 14.40 6.59 8.17
C GLU A 69 14.04 7.91 8.86
N ALA A 70 14.88 8.96 8.70
CA ALA A 70 14.62 10.26 9.31
C ALA A 70 13.40 10.95 8.69
N ALA A 71 13.21 10.83 7.37
CA ALA A 71 12.01 11.34 6.70
C ALA A 71 10.74 10.60 7.14
N VAL A 72 10.85 9.28 7.38
CA VAL A 72 9.75 8.47 7.93
C VAL A 72 9.39 8.95 9.34
N LYS A 73 10.38 9.12 10.22
CA LYS A 73 10.12 9.66 11.56
C LYS A 73 9.45 11.03 11.49
N ASN A 74 9.92 11.89 10.61
CA ASN A 74 9.36 13.24 10.44
C ASN A 74 7.88 13.22 10.06
N TYR A 75 7.44 12.42 9.09
CA TYR A 75 6.01 12.43 8.73
C TYR A 75 5.12 11.83 9.82
N VAL A 76 5.64 10.92 10.64
CA VAL A 76 4.92 10.41 11.82
C VAL A 76 4.76 11.54 12.85
N ASP A 77 5.84 12.26 13.16
CA ASP A 77 5.82 13.39 14.11
C ASP A 77 4.87 14.51 13.63
N GLU A 78 4.91 14.88 12.35
CA GLU A 78 4.01 15.90 11.79
C GLU A 78 2.54 15.43 11.82
N THR A 79 2.27 14.15 11.64
CA THR A 79 0.91 13.60 11.77
C THR A 79 0.41 13.70 13.22
N VAL A 80 1.24 13.33 14.19
CA VAL A 80 0.88 13.47 15.64
C VAL A 80 0.67 14.94 16.01
N LYS A 81 1.52 15.83 15.51
CA LYS A 81 1.39 17.27 15.76
C LYS A 81 0.08 17.84 15.17
N ALA A 82 -0.33 17.40 13.98
CA ALA A 82 -1.53 17.89 13.31
C ALA A 82 -2.83 17.34 13.88
N PHE A 83 -2.86 16.06 14.26
CA PHE A 83 -4.09 15.36 14.63
C PHE A 83 -4.12 14.88 16.09
N GLY A 84 -2.99 14.92 16.82
CA GLY A 84 -2.85 14.44 18.19
C GLY A 84 -2.85 12.91 18.33
N ARG A 85 -3.00 12.17 17.23
CA ARG A 85 -3.13 10.71 17.20
C ARG A 85 -2.83 10.11 15.84
N ILE A 86 -2.65 8.78 15.80
CA ILE A 86 -2.59 7.98 14.56
C ILE A 86 -3.47 6.75 14.77
N ASP A 87 -4.60 6.68 14.08
CA ASP A 87 -5.53 5.54 14.15
C ASP A 87 -5.25 4.47 13.11
N GLY A 88 -4.76 4.89 11.93
CA GLY A 88 -4.48 4.01 10.82
C GLY A 88 -3.17 4.32 10.11
N LEU A 89 -2.57 3.26 9.55
CA LEU A 89 -1.43 3.34 8.64
C LEU A 89 -1.73 2.49 7.40
N TYR A 90 -1.77 3.12 6.25
CA TYR A 90 -1.76 2.45 4.96
C TYR A 90 -0.36 2.54 4.33
N ASN A 91 0.42 1.49 4.51
CA ASN A 91 1.80 1.34 4.06
C ASN A 91 1.83 0.91 2.59
N ASN A 92 1.65 1.86 1.68
CA ASN A 92 1.40 1.59 0.27
C ASN A 92 2.59 1.94 -0.65
N ALA A 93 3.45 2.88 -0.28
CA ALA A 93 4.59 3.26 -1.11
C ALA A 93 5.44 2.05 -1.54
N GLY A 94 5.77 1.98 -2.82
CA GLY A 94 6.56 0.88 -3.36
C GLY A 94 6.86 1.04 -4.84
N ILE A 95 7.85 0.29 -5.31
CA ILE A 95 8.25 0.22 -6.72
C ILE A 95 8.36 -1.25 -7.15
N GLU A 96 8.17 -1.51 -8.43
CA GLU A 96 8.33 -2.86 -9.01
C GLU A 96 9.82 -3.19 -9.29
N GLY A 97 10.58 -2.20 -9.74
CA GLY A 97 11.92 -2.40 -10.25
C GLY A 97 11.91 -2.71 -11.76
N LYS A 98 12.94 -3.41 -12.23
CA LYS A 98 13.05 -3.89 -13.63
C LYS A 98 12.68 -5.37 -13.71
N GLN A 99 12.26 -5.80 -14.88
CA GLN A 99 12.08 -7.21 -15.18
C GLN A 99 13.39 -7.79 -15.74
N ALA A 100 13.97 -8.75 -15.03
CA ALA A 100 15.17 -9.46 -15.46
C ALA A 100 15.30 -10.80 -14.72
N GLY A 101 15.99 -11.76 -15.34
CA GLY A 101 16.34 -13.04 -14.70
C GLY A 101 17.19 -12.81 -13.44
N MET A 102 17.15 -13.74 -12.50
CA MET A 102 17.85 -13.62 -11.21
C MET A 102 19.35 -13.37 -11.37
N THR A 103 20.01 -14.04 -12.31
CA THR A 103 21.45 -13.93 -12.52
C THR A 103 21.88 -12.62 -13.20
N ASP A 104 20.96 -11.99 -13.91
CA ASP A 104 21.22 -10.78 -14.71
C ASP A 104 20.64 -9.51 -14.04
N TYR A 105 20.07 -9.67 -12.85
CA TYR A 105 19.42 -8.56 -12.14
C TYR A 105 20.45 -7.57 -11.59
N ASP A 106 20.28 -6.28 -11.88
CA ASP A 106 21.15 -5.22 -11.35
C ASP A 106 21.02 -5.12 -9.82
N VAL A 107 22.16 -5.28 -9.12
CA VAL A 107 22.24 -5.29 -7.66
C VAL A 107 21.82 -3.94 -7.03
N ASN A 108 22.06 -2.81 -7.72
CA ASN A 108 21.69 -1.49 -7.18
C ASN A 108 20.17 -1.30 -7.28
N ILE A 109 19.55 -1.77 -8.36
CA ILE A 109 18.08 -1.76 -8.50
C ILE A 109 17.48 -2.72 -7.48
N PHE A 110 18.08 -3.91 -7.28
CA PHE A 110 17.66 -4.84 -6.23
C PHE A 110 17.61 -4.16 -4.86
N LYS A 111 18.71 -3.54 -4.44
CA LYS A 111 18.82 -2.83 -3.16
C LYS A 111 17.77 -1.73 -3.05
N LYS A 112 17.60 -0.92 -4.10
CA LYS A 112 16.60 0.16 -4.12
C LYS A 112 15.18 -0.37 -3.90
N VAL A 113 14.81 -1.51 -4.51
CA VAL A 113 13.50 -2.14 -4.29
C VAL A 113 13.34 -2.59 -2.84
N ILE A 114 14.38 -3.20 -2.26
CA ILE A 114 14.36 -3.60 -0.83
C ILE A 114 14.25 -2.38 0.08
N ASP A 115 15.02 -1.33 -0.16
CA ASP A 115 15.01 -0.14 0.67
C ASP A 115 13.62 0.55 0.68
N ILE A 116 12.98 0.64 -0.47
CA ILE A 116 11.65 1.26 -0.55
C ILE A 116 10.56 0.32 -0.05
N ASN A 117 10.47 -0.91 -0.60
CA ASN A 117 9.32 -1.79 -0.38
C ASN A 117 9.34 -2.50 0.98
N LEU A 118 10.52 -2.73 1.56
CA LEU A 118 10.68 -3.46 2.81
C LEU A 118 11.10 -2.53 3.95
N MET A 119 12.22 -1.80 3.79
CA MET A 119 12.71 -0.93 4.86
C MET A 119 11.74 0.24 5.11
N GLY A 120 11.14 0.81 4.06
CA GLY A 120 10.11 1.85 4.20
C GLY A 120 8.91 1.38 5.03
N VAL A 121 8.43 0.16 4.78
CA VAL A 121 7.34 -0.46 5.58
C VAL A 121 7.78 -0.67 7.02
N TYR A 122 8.99 -1.18 7.24
CA TYR A 122 9.54 -1.38 8.58
C TYR A 122 9.67 -0.08 9.35
N TYR A 123 10.27 0.96 8.76
CA TYR A 123 10.43 2.26 9.41
C TYR A 123 9.07 2.87 9.80
N ALA A 124 8.09 2.83 8.90
CA ALA A 124 6.76 3.33 9.20
C ALA A 124 6.14 2.62 10.42
N MET A 125 6.17 1.29 10.45
CA MET A 125 5.66 0.51 11.57
C MET A 125 6.44 0.79 12.85
N ARG A 126 7.78 0.89 12.78
CA ARG A 126 8.66 1.20 13.91
C ARG A 126 8.26 2.47 14.64
N TYR A 127 7.88 3.53 13.91
CA TYR A 127 7.54 4.82 14.51
C TYR A 127 6.05 4.99 14.81
N VAL A 128 5.16 4.34 14.05
CA VAL A 128 3.70 4.42 14.26
C VAL A 128 3.24 3.55 15.43
N ILE A 129 3.77 2.33 15.56
CA ILE A 129 3.34 1.38 16.60
C ILE A 129 3.44 1.95 18.03
N PRO A 130 4.53 2.61 18.44
CA PRO A 130 4.60 3.22 19.79
C PRO A 130 3.49 4.23 20.06
N VAL A 131 3.07 5.02 19.09
CA VAL A 131 1.94 5.96 19.19
C VAL A 131 0.64 5.20 19.40
N MET A 132 0.41 4.16 18.58
CA MET A 132 -0.79 3.31 18.68
C MET A 132 -0.84 2.53 20.01
N GLN A 133 0.32 2.08 20.55
CA GLN A 133 0.40 1.42 21.86
C GLN A 133 -0.04 2.34 23.00
N GLN A 134 0.37 3.61 22.98
CA GLN A 134 -0.07 4.61 23.97
C GLN A 134 -1.59 4.84 23.89
N GLN A 135 -2.16 4.78 22.69
CA GLN A 135 -3.59 4.93 22.43
C GLN A 135 -4.40 3.68 22.77
N LYS A 136 -3.76 2.50 22.89
CA LYS A 136 -4.41 1.19 22.97
C LYS A 136 -5.33 0.90 21.79
N TYR A 137 -4.99 1.45 20.63
CA TYR A 137 -5.73 1.32 19.39
C TYR A 137 -4.82 1.59 18.19
N GLY A 138 -4.94 0.77 17.15
CA GLY A 138 -4.30 0.99 15.86
C GLY A 138 -4.76 0.01 14.79
N ARG A 139 -4.73 0.44 13.54
CA ARG A 139 -5.02 -0.38 12.35
C ARG A 139 -3.93 -0.18 11.32
N ILE A 140 -3.22 -1.24 10.99
CA ILE A 140 -2.12 -1.21 10.00
C ILE A 140 -2.50 -2.09 8.82
N VAL A 141 -2.42 -1.52 7.62
CA VAL A 141 -2.58 -2.25 6.36
C VAL A 141 -1.32 -2.07 5.52
N ASN A 142 -0.57 -3.13 5.34
CA ASN A 142 0.63 -3.16 4.51
C ASN A 142 0.29 -3.64 3.09
N VAL A 143 0.91 -3.06 2.08
CA VAL A 143 0.73 -3.51 0.70
C VAL A 143 1.79 -4.55 0.35
N ALA A 144 1.39 -5.83 0.39
CA ALA A 144 2.11 -6.92 -0.23
C ALA A 144 1.83 -6.94 -1.75
N SER A 145 1.51 -8.09 -2.32
CA SER A 145 1.15 -8.33 -3.71
C SER A 145 0.79 -9.80 -3.86
N VAL A 146 0.20 -10.22 -4.96
CA VAL A 146 0.24 -11.64 -5.37
C VAL A 146 1.69 -12.16 -5.42
N GLY A 147 2.66 -11.30 -5.76
CA GLY A 147 4.10 -11.59 -5.64
C GLY A 147 4.61 -11.71 -4.18
N GLY A 148 3.79 -11.49 -3.17
CA GLY A 148 4.07 -11.73 -1.75
C GLY A 148 3.46 -13.03 -1.21
N ILE A 149 2.75 -13.79 -2.06
CA ILE A 149 2.14 -15.09 -1.74
C ILE A 149 2.50 -16.19 -2.74
N ARG A 150 3.08 -15.83 -3.89
CA ARG A 150 3.60 -16.75 -4.91
C ARG A 150 4.79 -16.14 -5.66
N GLY A 151 5.50 -16.95 -6.45
CA GLY A 151 6.55 -16.45 -7.36
C GLY A 151 5.97 -15.69 -8.54
N VAL A 152 6.74 -14.70 -9.02
CA VAL A 152 6.49 -13.99 -10.28
C VAL A 152 7.80 -13.96 -11.06
N LEU A 153 7.75 -14.35 -12.33
CA LEU A 153 8.94 -14.41 -13.19
C LEU A 153 9.58 -13.03 -13.34
N ASN A 154 10.92 -13.00 -13.37
CA ASN A 154 11.74 -11.81 -13.63
C ASN A 154 11.58 -10.66 -12.63
N GLN A 155 11.02 -10.91 -11.44
CA GLN A 155 10.75 -9.88 -10.43
C GLN A 155 11.35 -10.20 -9.05
N ILE A 156 12.58 -10.73 -9.01
CA ILE A 156 13.19 -11.27 -7.79
C ILE A 156 13.18 -10.30 -6.59
N PRO A 157 13.61 -9.02 -6.65
CA PRO A 157 13.58 -8.15 -5.49
C PRO A 157 12.17 -7.77 -5.06
N TYR A 158 11.26 -7.61 -6.01
CA TYR A 158 9.87 -7.31 -5.73
C TYR A 158 9.21 -8.46 -4.97
N VAL A 159 9.32 -9.69 -5.48
CA VAL A 159 8.79 -10.90 -4.84
C VAL A 159 9.39 -11.09 -3.46
N ALA A 160 10.71 -10.96 -3.31
CA ALA A 160 11.38 -11.06 -2.01
C ALA A 160 10.86 -10.02 -1.01
N SER A 161 10.76 -8.74 -1.43
CA SER A 161 10.27 -7.66 -0.57
C SER A 161 8.81 -7.90 -0.14
N LYS A 162 7.94 -8.33 -1.07
CA LYS A 162 6.51 -8.51 -0.77
C LYS A 162 6.22 -9.74 0.09
N HIS A 163 7.02 -10.81 -0.02
CA HIS A 163 6.99 -11.94 0.94
C HIS A 163 7.45 -11.50 2.33
N ALA A 164 8.51 -10.69 2.41
CA ALA A 164 8.99 -10.15 3.68
C ALA A 164 7.95 -9.25 4.36
N VAL A 165 7.23 -8.42 3.61
CA VAL A 165 6.11 -7.60 4.12
C VAL A 165 5.00 -8.50 4.70
N SER A 166 4.64 -9.59 4.02
CA SER A 166 3.67 -10.57 4.54
C SER A 166 4.16 -11.21 5.85
N GLY A 167 5.47 -11.50 5.95
CA GLY A 167 6.09 -12.02 7.17
C GLY A 167 6.06 -11.02 8.32
N MET A 168 6.49 -9.77 8.07
CA MET A 168 6.46 -8.71 9.09
C MET A 168 5.03 -8.43 9.58
N THR A 169 4.04 -8.48 8.70
CA THR A 169 2.62 -8.32 9.05
C THR A 169 2.18 -9.34 10.10
N LYS A 170 2.51 -10.60 9.89
CA LYS A 170 2.19 -11.69 10.85
C LYS A 170 2.88 -11.49 12.19
N ASN A 171 4.16 -11.12 12.15
CA ASN A 171 4.93 -10.90 13.37
C ASN A 171 4.38 -9.74 14.21
N ALA A 172 4.11 -8.59 13.57
CA ALA A 172 3.53 -7.43 14.25
C ALA A 172 2.14 -7.72 14.83
N ALA A 173 1.31 -8.51 14.13
CA ALA A 173 0.01 -8.93 14.64
C ALA A 173 0.11 -9.74 15.94
N LEU A 174 1.13 -10.60 16.07
CA LEU A 174 1.39 -11.39 17.28
C LEU A 174 1.93 -10.51 18.42
N GLU A 175 2.86 -9.61 18.12
CA GLU A 175 3.53 -8.80 19.15
C GLU A 175 2.59 -7.72 19.74
N TYR A 176 1.77 -7.09 18.91
CA TYR A 176 1.02 -5.88 19.28
C TYR A 176 -0.50 -6.07 19.36
N GLY A 177 -1.02 -7.26 19.07
CA GLY A 177 -2.46 -7.55 19.17
C GLY A 177 -3.05 -7.29 20.55
N ARG A 178 -2.30 -7.59 21.62
CA ARG A 178 -2.68 -7.28 23.03
C ARG A 178 -2.82 -5.80 23.34
N ASP A 179 -2.23 -4.94 22.51
CA ASP A 179 -2.32 -3.49 22.64
C ASP A 179 -3.49 -2.87 21.84
N GLY A 180 -4.39 -3.71 21.31
CA GLY A 180 -5.53 -3.28 20.50
C GLY A 180 -5.16 -2.89 19.07
N ILE A 181 -3.97 -3.30 18.60
CA ILE A 181 -3.46 -3.02 17.26
C ILE A 181 -3.67 -4.23 16.36
N THR A 182 -4.35 -4.05 15.22
CA THR A 182 -4.38 -5.07 14.16
C THR A 182 -3.44 -4.71 13.02
N THR A 183 -2.72 -5.70 12.53
CA THR A 183 -1.81 -5.54 11.38
C THR A 183 -2.16 -6.57 10.33
N ASN A 184 -2.61 -6.11 9.16
CA ASN A 184 -2.93 -6.97 8.03
C ASN A 184 -2.17 -6.52 6.79
N ALA A 185 -2.07 -7.40 5.81
CA ALA A 185 -1.57 -7.07 4.48
C ALA A 185 -2.66 -7.33 3.43
N ILE A 186 -2.63 -6.55 2.37
CA ILE A 186 -3.35 -6.87 1.14
C ILE A 186 -2.37 -7.38 0.08
N ALA A 187 -2.82 -8.28 -0.76
CA ALA A 187 -2.07 -8.83 -1.89
C ALA A 187 -2.83 -8.55 -3.21
N PRO A 188 -2.72 -7.32 -3.75
CA PRO A 188 -3.32 -7.00 -5.03
C PRO A 188 -2.73 -7.83 -6.18
N GLY A 189 -3.57 -8.22 -7.13
CA GLY A 189 -3.17 -8.70 -8.44
C GLY A 189 -2.83 -7.53 -9.37
N ALA A 190 -3.02 -7.72 -10.67
CA ALA A 190 -2.89 -6.63 -11.62
C ALA A 190 -4.09 -5.67 -11.50
N ILE A 191 -3.81 -4.48 -10.99
CA ILE A 191 -4.77 -3.39 -10.80
C ILE A 191 -4.41 -2.25 -11.75
N LEU A 192 -5.39 -1.65 -12.40
CA LEU A 192 -5.20 -0.52 -13.31
C LEU A 192 -4.57 0.68 -12.57
N THR A 193 -3.25 0.79 -12.66
CA THR A 193 -2.43 1.82 -12.03
C THR A 193 -1.28 2.22 -12.96
N PRO A 194 -0.64 3.38 -12.79
CA PRO A 194 0.56 3.74 -13.53
C PRO A 194 1.69 2.71 -13.41
N MET A 195 1.85 2.08 -12.25
CA MET A 195 2.85 1.02 -12.03
C MET A 195 2.60 -0.20 -12.94
N VAL A 196 1.37 -0.70 -12.99
CA VAL A 196 1.00 -1.86 -13.81
C VAL A 196 1.05 -1.53 -15.31
N ALA A 197 0.68 -0.30 -15.69
CA ALA A 197 0.85 0.15 -17.07
C ALA A 197 2.33 0.16 -17.49
N GLU A 198 3.24 0.55 -16.58
CA GLU A 198 4.69 0.49 -16.85
C GLU A 198 5.19 -0.96 -16.92
N ALA A 199 4.67 -1.87 -16.10
CA ALA A 199 4.99 -3.28 -16.18
C ALA A 199 4.66 -3.86 -17.56
N PHE A 200 3.49 -3.55 -18.11
CA PHE A 200 3.13 -3.99 -19.48
C PHE A 200 4.02 -3.39 -20.56
N ARG A 201 4.51 -2.15 -20.39
CA ARG A 201 5.51 -1.58 -21.31
C ARG A 201 6.84 -2.34 -21.25
N GLN A 202 7.24 -2.84 -20.09
CA GLN A 202 8.45 -3.66 -19.95
C GLN A 202 8.27 -5.06 -20.57
N VAL A 203 7.07 -5.65 -20.45
CA VAL A 203 6.75 -6.97 -21.03
C VAL A 203 6.68 -6.92 -22.56
N ASN A 204 5.97 -5.97 -23.11
CA ASN A 204 5.84 -5.78 -24.55
C ASN A 204 5.94 -4.29 -24.92
N PRO A 205 7.17 -3.79 -25.16
CA PRO A 205 7.38 -2.38 -25.51
C PRO A 205 6.72 -1.96 -26.85
N GLN A 206 6.48 -2.90 -27.74
CA GLN A 206 5.90 -2.64 -29.06
C GLN A 206 4.37 -2.49 -28.99
N ASP A 207 3.72 -3.29 -28.14
CA ASP A 207 2.27 -3.26 -27.94
C ASP A 207 1.92 -3.58 -26.47
N PRO A 208 2.06 -2.60 -25.56
CA PRO A 208 1.71 -2.79 -24.15
C PRO A 208 0.23 -3.14 -23.93
N LYS A 209 -0.64 -2.70 -24.86
CA LYS A 209 -2.07 -2.98 -24.75
C LYS A 209 -2.42 -4.42 -25.06
N ALA A 210 -1.69 -5.06 -25.98
CA ALA A 210 -1.81 -6.49 -26.22
C ALA A 210 -1.40 -7.29 -24.97
N ALA A 211 -0.27 -6.93 -24.33
CA ALA A 211 0.16 -7.57 -23.07
C ALA A 211 -0.88 -7.40 -21.95
N GLU A 212 -1.44 -6.20 -21.78
CA GLU A 212 -2.53 -5.95 -20.82
C GLU A 212 -3.75 -6.83 -21.10
N THR A 213 -4.14 -6.92 -22.39
CA THR A 213 -5.32 -7.70 -22.81
C THR A 213 -5.12 -9.19 -22.58
N GLU A 214 -3.96 -9.73 -22.94
CA GLU A 214 -3.59 -11.13 -22.71
C GLU A 214 -3.61 -11.46 -21.21
N TYR A 215 -2.99 -10.61 -20.41
CA TYR A 215 -2.97 -10.77 -18.96
C TYR A 215 -4.38 -10.73 -18.35
N ALA A 216 -5.22 -9.80 -18.79
CA ALA A 216 -6.61 -9.70 -18.35
C ALA A 216 -7.41 -10.96 -18.72
N GLN A 217 -7.21 -11.51 -19.93
CA GLN A 217 -7.89 -12.74 -20.35
C GLN A 217 -7.41 -13.99 -19.61
N ALA A 218 -6.17 -14.00 -19.11
CA ALA A 218 -5.67 -15.08 -18.27
C ALA A 218 -6.25 -15.05 -16.83
N ASN A 219 -6.69 -13.88 -16.34
CA ASN A 219 -7.32 -13.76 -15.03
C ASN A 219 -8.69 -14.47 -15.02
N PRO A 220 -9.08 -15.20 -13.94
CA PRO A 220 -10.40 -15.82 -13.83
C PRO A 220 -11.58 -14.85 -14.05
N THR A 221 -11.45 -13.59 -13.60
CA THR A 221 -12.48 -12.55 -13.81
C THR A 221 -12.44 -11.91 -15.20
N LYS A 222 -11.46 -12.28 -16.06
CA LYS A 222 -11.29 -11.77 -17.44
C LYS A 222 -11.09 -10.25 -17.53
N ARG A 223 -10.59 -9.64 -16.47
CA ARG A 223 -10.26 -8.21 -16.41
C ARG A 223 -9.17 -7.92 -15.38
N LEU A 224 -8.59 -6.74 -15.47
CA LEU A 224 -7.81 -6.17 -14.39
C LEU A 224 -8.73 -5.65 -13.27
N GLY A 225 -8.18 -5.54 -12.07
CA GLY A 225 -8.86 -4.90 -10.95
C GLY A 225 -8.84 -3.37 -11.08
N LEU A 226 -9.73 -2.70 -10.35
CA LEU A 226 -9.76 -1.25 -10.23
C LEU A 226 -9.18 -0.82 -8.87
N SER A 227 -8.54 0.34 -8.82
CA SER A 227 -7.97 0.88 -7.58
C SER A 227 -9.04 1.08 -6.50
N GLU A 228 -10.27 1.43 -6.88
CA GLU A 228 -11.41 1.61 -5.99
C GLU A 228 -11.86 0.29 -5.34
N GLU A 229 -11.70 -0.85 -6.02
CA GLU A 229 -12.01 -2.16 -5.44
C GLU A 229 -11.02 -2.49 -4.30
N VAL A 230 -9.75 -2.16 -4.49
CA VAL A 230 -8.73 -2.29 -3.44
C VAL A 230 -8.97 -1.31 -2.29
N ALA A 231 -9.31 -0.05 -2.59
CA ALA A 231 -9.54 0.99 -1.61
C ALA A 231 -10.66 0.64 -0.62
N LYS A 232 -11.73 -0.02 -1.07
CA LYS A 232 -12.82 -0.49 -0.20
C LYS A 232 -12.35 -1.53 0.82
N VAL A 233 -11.49 -2.47 0.39
CA VAL A 233 -10.92 -3.46 1.32
C VAL A 233 -9.99 -2.78 2.33
N VAL A 234 -9.19 -1.81 1.88
CA VAL A 234 -8.33 -1.02 2.78
C VAL A 234 -9.16 -0.26 3.81
N ALA A 235 -10.24 0.40 3.40
CA ALA A 235 -11.14 1.12 4.31
C ALA A 235 -11.78 0.17 5.35
N PHE A 236 -12.22 -1.01 4.94
CA PHE A 236 -12.73 -2.04 5.84
C PHE A 236 -11.67 -2.48 6.85
N LEU A 237 -10.45 -2.81 6.41
CA LEU A 237 -9.36 -3.26 7.30
C LEU A 237 -8.88 -2.17 8.28
N LEU A 238 -9.04 -0.88 7.91
CA LEU A 238 -8.72 0.25 8.78
C LEU A 238 -9.87 0.64 9.72
N SER A 239 -11.06 0.07 9.55
CA SER A 239 -12.24 0.38 10.36
C SER A 239 -12.33 -0.46 11.65
N GLU A 240 -13.25 -0.10 12.52
CA GLU A 240 -13.58 -0.87 13.72
C GLU A 240 -14.35 -2.16 13.40
N ASP A 241 -15.01 -2.23 12.24
CA ASP A 241 -15.78 -3.40 11.80
C ASP A 241 -14.87 -4.62 11.54
N CYS A 242 -13.55 -4.39 11.40
CA CYS A 242 -12.55 -5.42 11.13
C CYS A 242 -11.65 -5.74 12.35
N SER A 243 -12.19 -5.65 13.57
CA SER A 243 -11.40 -5.73 14.82
C SER A 243 -10.83 -7.12 15.12
N TYR A 244 -11.33 -8.19 14.48
CA TYR A 244 -10.87 -9.57 14.73
C TYR A 244 -10.09 -10.18 13.55
N VAL A 245 -9.89 -9.43 12.45
CA VAL A 245 -8.96 -9.81 11.38
C VAL A 245 -7.59 -9.27 11.71
N ASN A 246 -6.63 -10.17 11.97
CA ASN A 246 -5.28 -9.80 12.38
C ASN A 246 -4.25 -10.79 11.82
N GLY A 247 -3.12 -10.32 11.32
CA GLY A 247 -2.03 -11.12 10.77
C GLY A 247 -2.30 -11.74 9.40
N GLN A 248 -3.34 -11.30 8.68
CA GLN A 248 -3.72 -11.89 7.41
C GLN A 248 -3.06 -11.18 6.23
N THR A 249 -2.80 -11.94 5.16
CA THR A 249 -2.48 -11.41 3.83
C THR A 249 -3.65 -11.74 2.90
N ILE A 250 -4.44 -10.73 2.54
CA ILE A 250 -5.71 -10.89 1.83
C ILE A 250 -5.50 -10.62 0.33
N ALA A 251 -5.69 -11.65 -0.50
CA ALA A 251 -5.61 -11.51 -1.94
C ALA A 251 -6.79 -10.68 -2.49
N ILE A 252 -6.47 -9.72 -3.36
CA ILE A 252 -7.44 -8.88 -4.10
C ILE A 252 -7.03 -8.96 -5.57
N ASP A 253 -7.30 -10.07 -6.22
CA ASP A 253 -6.64 -10.45 -7.47
C ASP A 253 -7.57 -11.11 -8.51
N GLY A 254 -8.88 -11.11 -8.27
CA GLY A 254 -9.84 -11.76 -9.17
C GLY A 254 -9.71 -13.28 -9.22
N GLY A 255 -9.08 -13.91 -8.22
CA GLY A 255 -8.85 -15.35 -8.15
C GLY A 255 -7.53 -15.81 -8.80
N GLN A 256 -6.71 -14.88 -9.28
CA GLN A 256 -5.46 -15.17 -10.00
C GLN A 256 -4.51 -16.08 -9.21
N SER A 257 -4.33 -15.84 -7.91
CA SER A 257 -3.39 -16.62 -7.08
C SER A 257 -3.82 -18.06 -6.84
N ASN A 258 -5.09 -18.39 -7.10
CA ASN A 258 -5.66 -19.73 -6.94
C ASN A 258 -5.77 -20.50 -8.25
N SER A 259 -5.42 -19.90 -9.40
CA SER A 259 -5.48 -20.59 -10.69
C SER A 259 -4.23 -21.46 -10.92
N TYR A 260 -4.44 -22.69 -11.38
CA TYR A 260 -3.38 -23.63 -11.79
C TYR A 260 -3.15 -23.50 -13.29
N GLY A 261 -1.94 -23.15 -13.68
CA GLY A 261 -1.53 -23.07 -15.09
C GLY A 261 -1.95 -21.76 -15.80
N ASN A 262 -1.07 -21.23 -16.65
CA ASN A 262 -1.28 -20.06 -17.51
C ASN A 262 -1.56 -18.72 -16.79
N VAL A 263 -0.65 -18.34 -15.92
CA VAL A 263 -0.42 -16.91 -15.62
C VAL A 263 1.07 -16.62 -15.68
#